data_601a2f12634ab459aae798bc199f1c82
#
_entry.id   601a2f12634ab459aae798bc199f1c82
#
_cell.length_a   1.000
_cell.length_b   1.000
_cell.length_c   1.000
_cell.angle_alpha   90.00
_cell.angle_beta   90.00
_cell.angle_gamma   90.00
#
_symmetry.space_group_name_H-M   'P 1'
#
loop_
_entity.id
_entity.type
_entity.pdbx_description
1 polymer ?
#
loop_
_entity_poly.entity_id
_entity_poly.type
_entity_poly.pdbx_seq_one_letter_code
_entity_poly.pdbx_strand_id
1 'polypeptide(L)'
;MEQLFRNFLERMKKEHNLVESMCLSNKDGVIFKEQLIPRNPRNIYSHSKSFTSLMVGIAIDEKKITFDTRLVDVFKDEIDNETYNRLYKIKVKHLLNMSSGFNKGLLFMGQRRQAQGYPDYLKFMLSQELECEPGEKFLYSNGDTYLLGRIVSKVYNESFLKLCVEKIFLPLEIGVPIWGVDPDGYCICASDLFLNVEEMNRLGILFLNEGVYKGKRIVSKEYVEMCSKEQIHTTGWGNYSNQFWMTPEGEGYRADGAHGQITFIWPKYNLTFSIQRLEDTRLDEMLTILREEVLSKL
;
A
#
# COMPACT_ATOMS: atom_id res chain seq x y z
N MET A 1 1.26 -21.43 17.61
CA MET A 1 1.22 -20.15 16.87
C MET A 1 1.19 -18.96 17.81
N GLU A 2 0.13 -18.76 18.58
CA GLU A 2 0.02 -17.63 19.54
C GLU A 2 1.27 -17.48 20.43
N GLN A 3 1.81 -18.57 20.99
CA GLN A 3 2.97 -18.54 21.85
C GLN A 3 4.24 -17.96 21.17
N LEU A 4 4.42 -18.21 19.87
CA LEU A 4 5.56 -17.62 19.13
C LEU A 4 5.47 -16.10 19.08
N PHE A 5 4.26 -15.56 18.86
CA PHE A 5 4.05 -14.11 18.82
C PHE A 5 4.09 -13.47 20.22
N ARG A 6 3.73 -14.20 21.27
CA ARG A 6 3.97 -13.75 22.66
C ARG A 6 5.47 -13.67 22.96
N ASN A 7 6.26 -14.66 22.54
CA ASN A 7 7.71 -14.64 22.70
C ASN A 7 8.34 -13.48 21.90
N PHE A 8 7.88 -13.26 20.66
CA PHE A 8 8.27 -12.10 19.87
C PHE A 8 8.01 -10.79 20.63
N LEU A 9 6.80 -10.60 21.17
CA LEU A 9 6.44 -9.39 21.89
C LEU A 9 7.28 -9.21 23.16
N GLU A 10 7.53 -10.25 23.94
CA GLU A 10 8.37 -10.19 25.14
C GLU A 10 9.82 -9.81 24.80
N ARG A 11 10.34 -10.33 23.69
CA ARG A 11 11.67 -9.95 23.22
C ARG A 11 11.70 -8.50 22.73
N MET A 12 10.69 -8.06 21.98
CA MET A 12 10.55 -6.65 21.58
C MET A 12 10.57 -5.71 22.78
N LYS A 13 9.82 -6.04 23.86
CA LYS A 13 9.81 -5.27 25.10
C LYS A 13 11.18 -5.26 25.79
N LYS A 14 11.83 -6.43 25.89
CA LYS A 14 13.16 -6.58 26.50
C LYS A 14 14.21 -5.76 25.78
N GLU A 15 14.13 -5.66 24.46
CA GLU A 15 15.07 -4.91 23.63
C GLU A 15 14.62 -3.44 23.44
N HIS A 16 13.61 -2.97 24.21
CA HIS A 16 13.09 -1.62 24.17
C HIS A 16 12.58 -1.17 22.79
N ASN A 17 12.10 -2.11 21.97
CA ASN A 17 11.51 -1.86 20.68
C ASN A 17 10.00 -1.63 20.84
N LEU A 18 9.54 -0.39 20.68
CA LEU A 18 8.22 0.04 21.09
C LEU A 18 7.11 -0.47 20.14
N VAL A 19 6.28 -1.37 20.65
CA VAL A 19 5.07 -1.85 19.97
C VAL A 19 3.86 -1.15 20.59
N GLU A 20 2.97 -0.62 19.74
CA GLU A 20 1.68 -0.10 20.17
C GLU A 20 0.61 -1.19 20.21
N SER A 21 0.55 -1.94 19.15
CA SER A 21 -0.45 -3.00 18.96
C SER A 21 -0.02 -3.99 17.91
N MET A 22 -0.57 -5.21 18.00
CA MET A 22 -0.35 -6.25 16.99
C MET A 22 -1.59 -7.15 16.86
N CYS A 23 -1.77 -7.70 15.65
CA CYS A 23 -2.88 -8.59 15.33
C CYS A 23 -2.38 -9.69 14.40
N LEU A 24 -2.58 -10.94 14.82
CA LEU A 24 -2.30 -12.15 14.05
C LEU A 24 -3.61 -12.81 13.65
N SER A 25 -3.75 -13.18 12.41
CA SER A 25 -4.92 -13.87 11.87
C SER A 25 -4.52 -14.99 10.92
N ASN A 26 -5.45 -15.91 10.70
CA ASN A 26 -5.44 -16.84 9.58
C ASN A 26 -6.66 -16.57 8.67
N LYS A 27 -6.94 -17.47 7.75
CA LYS A 27 -8.11 -17.40 6.87
C LYS A 27 -9.44 -17.38 7.61
N ASP A 28 -9.49 -17.97 8.81
CA ASP A 28 -10.72 -18.12 9.59
C ASP A 28 -10.97 -16.91 10.52
N GLY A 29 -9.96 -16.10 10.76
CA GLY A 29 -10.07 -14.88 11.58
C GLY A 29 -8.88 -14.64 12.52
N VAL A 30 -9.11 -13.81 13.54
CA VAL A 30 -8.08 -13.40 14.50
C VAL A 30 -7.70 -14.58 15.41
N ILE A 31 -6.39 -14.88 15.48
CA ILE A 31 -5.80 -15.88 16.36
C ILE A 31 -5.31 -15.22 17.67
N PHE A 32 -4.65 -14.08 17.53
CA PHE A 32 -4.03 -13.37 18.65
C PHE A 32 -4.04 -11.86 18.38
N LYS A 33 -4.28 -11.11 19.43
CA LYS A 33 -4.26 -9.66 19.41
C LYS A 33 -3.71 -9.11 20.72
N GLU A 34 -2.85 -8.10 20.63
CA GLU A 34 -2.35 -7.36 21.78
C GLU A 34 -2.47 -5.85 21.51
N GLN A 35 -2.91 -5.12 22.54
CA GLN A 35 -3.07 -3.68 22.51
C GLN A 35 -2.38 -3.09 23.74
N LEU A 36 -1.18 -2.54 23.57
CA LEU A 36 -0.36 -2.04 24.68
C LEU A 36 -0.64 -0.59 25.04
N ILE A 37 -1.19 0.17 24.11
CA ILE A 37 -1.66 1.54 24.34
C ILE A 37 -3.12 1.67 23.89
N PRO A 38 -3.87 2.69 24.34
CA PRO A 38 -5.27 2.85 23.93
C PRO A 38 -5.47 2.81 22.43
N ARG A 39 -6.53 2.09 21.99
CA ARG A 39 -6.88 1.93 20.58
C ARG A 39 -7.23 3.26 19.95
N ASN A 40 -6.34 3.76 19.09
CA ASN A 40 -6.57 4.95 18.28
C ASN A 40 -6.17 4.65 16.84
N PRO A 41 -6.90 5.16 15.84
CA PRO A 41 -6.41 5.14 14.47
C PRO A 41 -5.08 5.90 14.36
N ARG A 42 -4.11 5.30 13.72
CA ARG A 42 -2.80 5.91 13.43
C ARG A 42 -2.66 6.15 11.94
N ASN A 43 -1.89 7.16 11.57
CA ASN A 43 -1.44 7.27 10.20
C ASN A 43 -0.64 6.02 9.85
N ILE A 44 -1.11 5.25 8.89
CA ILE A 44 -0.43 4.03 8.45
C ILE A 44 0.61 4.30 7.35
N TYR A 45 0.85 5.57 7.06
CA TYR A 45 1.85 6.04 6.08
C TYR A 45 1.75 5.27 4.74
N SER A 46 2.86 4.79 4.24
CA SER A 46 2.94 4.11 2.93
C SER A 46 2.18 2.79 2.84
N HIS A 47 1.77 2.19 3.96
CA HIS A 47 0.83 1.07 3.97
C HIS A 47 -0.49 1.44 3.23
N SER A 48 -0.87 2.73 3.21
CA SER A 48 -2.01 3.26 2.46
C SER A 48 -1.98 2.88 0.98
N LYS A 49 -0.78 2.73 0.39
CA LYS A 49 -0.57 2.36 -1.01
C LYS A 49 -1.19 1.01 -1.36
N SER A 50 -1.19 0.07 -0.43
CA SER A 50 -1.78 -1.25 -0.66
C SER A 50 -3.31 -1.20 -0.68
N PHE A 51 -3.95 -0.28 0.04
CA PHE A 51 -5.38 0.00 -0.11
C PHE A 51 -5.68 0.70 -1.44
N THR A 52 -4.80 1.59 -1.90
CA THR A 52 -4.92 2.19 -3.23
C THR A 52 -4.78 1.14 -4.32
N SER A 53 -3.81 0.23 -4.19
CA SER A 53 -3.66 -0.92 -5.09
C SER A 53 -4.94 -1.77 -5.14
N LEU A 54 -5.53 -2.09 -4.00
CA LEU A 54 -6.78 -2.84 -3.93
C LEU A 54 -7.91 -2.13 -4.71
N MET A 55 -8.04 -0.80 -4.59
CA MET A 55 -9.05 -0.05 -5.36
C MET A 55 -8.75 -0.05 -6.86
N VAL A 56 -7.47 -0.01 -7.26
CA VAL A 56 -7.07 -0.17 -8.67
C VAL A 56 -7.42 -1.57 -9.18
N GLY A 57 -7.20 -2.62 -8.39
CA GLY A 57 -7.60 -3.98 -8.72
C GLY A 57 -9.10 -4.11 -8.95
N ILE A 58 -9.92 -3.52 -8.07
CA ILE A 58 -11.38 -3.47 -8.24
C ILE A 58 -11.75 -2.72 -9.53
N ALA A 59 -11.10 -1.61 -9.84
CA ALA A 59 -11.35 -0.87 -11.06
C ALA A 59 -10.99 -1.67 -12.34
N ILE A 60 -9.98 -2.52 -12.26
CA ILE A 60 -9.61 -3.45 -13.33
C ILE A 60 -10.67 -4.55 -13.49
N ASP A 61 -11.11 -5.17 -12.39
CA ASP A 61 -12.16 -6.19 -12.38
C ASP A 61 -13.49 -5.64 -12.95
N GLU A 62 -13.81 -4.40 -12.65
CA GLU A 62 -15.00 -3.69 -13.16
C GLU A 62 -14.79 -3.14 -14.59
N LYS A 63 -13.63 -3.41 -15.22
CA LYS A 63 -13.28 -2.99 -16.59
C LYS A 63 -13.32 -1.47 -16.81
N LYS A 64 -13.10 -0.70 -15.76
CA LYS A 64 -12.96 0.77 -15.83
C LYS A 64 -11.60 1.17 -16.39
N ILE A 65 -10.57 0.39 -16.06
CA ILE A 65 -9.19 0.52 -16.54
C ILE A 65 -8.59 -0.87 -16.79
N THR A 66 -7.41 -0.89 -17.37
CA THR A 66 -6.56 -2.09 -17.49
C THR A 66 -5.15 -1.75 -17.03
N PHE A 67 -4.30 -2.76 -16.87
CA PHE A 67 -2.86 -2.55 -16.62
C PHE A 67 -2.18 -1.71 -17.72
N ASP A 68 -2.69 -1.76 -18.95
CA ASP A 68 -2.18 -1.02 -20.09
C ASP A 68 -2.86 0.32 -20.35
N THR A 69 -3.83 0.73 -19.52
CA THR A 69 -4.44 2.07 -19.60
C THR A 69 -3.35 3.12 -19.42
N ARG A 70 -3.23 4.03 -20.39
CA ARG A 70 -2.23 5.09 -20.40
C ARG A 70 -2.67 6.28 -19.55
N LEU A 71 -1.73 6.83 -18.77
CA LEU A 71 -1.95 8.03 -17.97
C LEU A 71 -2.53 9.17 -18.80
N VAL A 72 -1.94 9.44 -19.96
CA VAL A 72 -2.31 10.54 -20.85
C VAL A 72 -3.70 10.41 -21.47
N ASP A 73 -4.17 9.17 -21.70
CA ASP A 73 -5.51 8.95 -22.25
C ASP A 73 -6.60 9.29 -21.22
N VAL A 74 -6.31 9.12 -19.93
CA VAL A 74 -7.23 9.47 -18.84
C VAL A 74 -7.31 10.98 -18.64
N PHE A 75 -6.20 11.68 -18.79
CA PHE A 75 -6.08 13.13 -18.55
C PHE A 75 -5.93 13.96 -19.82
N LYS A 76 -6.37 13.43 -20.98
CA LYS A 76 -6.19 14.09 -22.30
C LYS A 76 -6.77 15.51 -22.39
N ASP A 77 -7.82 15.81 -21.59
CA ASP A 77 -8.48 17.11 -21.60
C ASP A 77 -7.77 18.14 -20.67
N GLU A 78 -6.82 17.68 -19.81
CA GLU A 78 -6.05 18.49 -18.87
C GLU A 78 -4.61 18.74 -19.30
N ILE A 79 -4.18 18.17 -20.43
CA ILE A 79 -2.78 18.25 -20.90
C ILE A 79 -2.69 18.74 -22.33
N ASP A 80 -1.58 19.40 -22.65
CA ASP A 80 -1.24 19.77 -24.01
C ASP A 80 -0.56 18.63 -24.78
N ASN A 81 -0.33 18.85 -26.08
CA ASN A 81 0.31 17.87 -26.95
C ASN A 81 1.76 17.54 -26.55
N GLU A 82 2.47 18.48 -25.98
CA GLU A 82 3.86 18.28 -25.52
C GLU A 82 3.87 17.32 -24.34
N THR A 83 3.05 17.57 -23.31
CA THR A 83 2.87 16.70 -22.15
C THR A 83 2.35 15.33 -22.57
N TYR A 84 1.38 15.27 -23.50
CA TYR A 84 0.88 14.01 -24.04
C TYR A 84 2.01 13.16 -24.62
N ASN A 85 2.84 13.73 -25.49
CA ASN A 85 3.94 13.02 -26.15
C ASN A 85 5.03 12.59 -25.16
N ARG A 86 5.35 13.43 -24.16
CA ARG A 86 6.35 13.13 -23.13
C ARG A 86 5.93 11.96 -22.25
N LEU A 87 4.68 11.92 -21.79
CA LEU A 87 4.18 10.93 -20.84
C LEU A 87 3.46 9.75 -21.49
N TYR A 88 3.42 9.70 -22.84
CA TYR A 88 2.63 8.75 -23.63
C TYR A 88 2.81 7.27 -23.25
N LYS A 89 4.01 6.88 -22.78
CA LYS A 89 4.32 5.48 -22.45
C LYS A 89 3.97 5.09 -21.03
N ILE A 90 3.62 6.04 -20.15
CA ILE A 90 3.26 5.73 -18.77
C ILE A 90 1.90 5.04 -18.74
N LYS A 91 1.87 3.85 -18.13
CA LYS A 91 0.68 3.01 -17.97
C LYS A 91 0.39 2.75 -16.48
N VAL A 92 -0.82 2.33 -16.17
CA VAL A 92 -1.26 1.94 -14.81
C VAL A 92 -0.28 0.94 -14.19
N LYS A 93 0.18 -0.07 -14.92
CA LYS A 93 1.17 -1.05 -14.43
C LYS A 93 2.50 -0.43 -14.00
N HIS A 94 2.94 0.64 -14.66
CA HIS A 94 4.18 1.33 -14.30
C HIS A 94 4.03 2.10 -12.99
N LEU A 95 2.89 2.75 -12.79
CA LEU A 95 2.56 3.45 -11.54
C LEU A 95 2.38 2.47 -10.37
N LEU A 96 1.72 1.33 -10.59
CA LEU A 96 1.57 0.26 -9.59
C LEU A 96 2.91 -0.27 -9.11
N ASN A 97 3.89 -0.35 -10.01
CA ASN A 97 5.21 -0.93 -9.74
C ASN A 97 6.32 0.09 -9.51
N MET A 98 5.96 1.38 -9.26
CA MET A 98 6.96 2.43 -9.00
C MET A 98 8.03 2.52 -10.10
N SER A 99 7.59 2.42 -11.35
CA SER A 99 8.47 2.41 -12.53
C SER A 99 7.97 3.34 -13.64
N SER A 100 7.39 4.47 -13.25
CA SER A 100 6.88 5.49 -14.18
C SER A 100 7.94 6.12 -15.06
N GLY A 101 9.22 6.04 -14.66
CA GLY A 101 10.34 6.64 -15.37
C GLY A 101 10.64 8.08 -14.97
N PHE A 102 9.89 8.67 -14.04
CA PHE A 102 10.22 10.02 -13.51
C PHE A 102 11.62 10.07 -12.92
N ASN A 103 12.26 11.24 -12.99
CA ASN A 103 13.66 11.45 -12.60
C ASN A 103 13.92 11.44 -11.08
N LYS A 104 12.86 11.49 -10.25
CA LYS A 104 12.95 11.49 -8.78
C LYS A 104 11.66 11.03 -8.15
N GLY A 105 11.76 10.54 -6.90
CA GLY A 105 10.58 10.29 -6.07
C GLY A 105 9.91 11.61 -5.63
N LEU A 106 8.60 11.67 -5.72
CA LEU A 106 7.81 12.89 -5.62
C LEU A 106 6.70 12.77 -4.57
N LEU A 107 6.25 13.91 -4.07
CA LEU A 107 5.15 14.08 -3.13
C LEU A 107 5.32 13.32 -1.80
N PHE A 108 6.56 13.09 -1.34
CA PHE A 108 6.78 12.61 0.01
C PHE A 108 6.27 13.64 1.04
N MET A 109 5.90 13.17 2.23
CA MET A 109 5.34 14.02 3.28
C MET A 109 6.23 15.25 3.57
N GLY A 110 7.55 15.07 3.67
CA GLY A 110 8.49 16.17 3.85
C GLY A 110 8.46 17.19 2.71
N GLN A 111 8.39 16.69 1.47
CA GLN A 111 8.32 17.55 0.27
C GLN A 111 6.99 18.32 0.22
N ARG A 112 5.85 17.67 0.52
CA ARG A 112 4.53 18.33 0.58
C ARG A 112 4.48 19.41 1.68
N ARG A 113 5.10 19.17 2.83
CA ARG A 113 5.26 20.19 3.90
C ARG A 113 6.09 21.39 3.46
N GLN A 114 6.95 21.24 2.45
CA GLN A 114 7.71 22.31 1.79
C GLN A 114 7.00 22.86 0.54
N ALA A 115 5.68 22.67 0.44
CA ALA A 115 4.83 23.09 -0.65
C ALA A 115 5.17 22.50 -2.03
N GLN A 116 5.86 21.36 -2.11
CA GLN A 116 6.07 20.69 -3.39
C GLN A 116 4.71 20.29 -4.00
N GLY A 117 4.49 20.71 -5.24
CA GLY A 117 3.26 20.46 -5.99
C GLY A 117 2.10 21.39 -5.67
N TYR A 118 2.22 22.25 -4.65
CA TYR A 118 1.18 23.23 -4.32
C TYR A 118 1.03 24.29 -5.43
N PRO A 119 -0.19 24.74 -5.76
CA PRO A 119 -1.46 24.29 -5.21
C PRO A 119 -2.06 23.07 -5.92
N ASP A 120 -1.58 22.66 -7.10
CA ASP A 120 -2.17 21.64 -7.97
C ASP A 120 -1.20 20.46 -8.14
N TYR A 121 -1.42 19.40 -7.36
CA TYR A 121 -0.56 18.20 -7.37
C TYR A 121 -0.67 17.41 -8.68
N LEU A 122 -1.83 17.41 -9.34
CA LEU A 122 -1.95 16.72 -10.64
C LEU A 122 -1.13 17.41 -11.70
N LYS A 123 -1.29 18.73 -11.85
CA LYS A 123 -0.52 19.53 -12.80
C LYS A 123 0.98 19.41 -12.52
N PHE A 124 1.37 19.46 -11.25
CA PHE A 124 2.77 19.28 -10.84
C PHE A 124 3.29 17.89 -11.29
N MET A 125 2.54 16.80 -11.08
CA MET A 125 2.95 15.47 -11.52
C MET A 125 3.02 15.35 -13.04
N LEU A 126 2.06 15.91 -13.75
CA LEU A 126 2.03 15.88 -15.21
C LEU A 126 3.12 16.76 -15.87
N SER A 127 3.70 17.72 -15.13
CA SER A 127 4.82 18.55 -15.62
C SER A 127 6.21 17.91 -15.43
N GLN A 128 6.31 16.75 -14.79
CA GLN A 128 7.61 16.14 -14.50
C GLN A 128 8.26 15.52 -15.73
N GLU A 129 9.60 15.53 -15.75
CA GLU A 129 10.41 14.92 -16.79
C GLU A 129 10.67 13.44 -16.51
N LEU A 130 10.89 12.67 -17.56
CA LEU A 130 11.32 11.28 -17.48
C LEU A 130 12.85 11.18 -17.56
N GLU A 131 13.46 10.31 -16.76
CA GLU A 131 14.87 9.97 -16.79
C GLU A 131 15.13 8.70 -17.64
N CYS A 132 14.15 7.79 -17.64
CA CYS A 132 14.24 6.51 -18.34
C CYS A 132 12.88 6.09 -18.87
N GLU A 133 12.87 5.01 -19.66
CA GLU A 133 11.62 4.44 -20.17
C GLU A 133 10.75 3.89 -19.02
N PRO A 134 9.43 4.13 -19.07
CA PRO A 134 8.51 3.52 -18.10
C PRO A 134 8.62 1.99 -18.08
N GLY A 135 8.80 1.44 -16.90
CA GLY A 135 9.03 0.00 -16.66
C GLY A 135 10.51 -0.40 -16.53
N GLU A 136 11.45 0.48 -16.88
CA GLU A 136 12.88 0.16 -16.89
C GLU A 136 13.51 0.11 -15.50
N LYS A 137 13.17 1.09 -14.64
CA LYS A 137 13.77 1.23 -13.31
C LYS A 137 12.72 1.39 -12.23
N PHE A 138 12.98 0.77 -11.09
CA PHE A 138 12.24 1.05 -9.86
C PHE A 138 12.68 2.38 -9.25
N LEU A 139 11.73 3.25 -8.98
CA LEU A 139 11.95 4.49 -8.24
C LEU A 139 10.76 4.79 -7.33
N TYR A 140 10.93 4.54 -6.04
CA TYR A 140 9.83 4.73 -5.08
C TYR A 140 9.33 6.17 -5.06
N SER A 141 8.01 6.35 -5.28
CA SER A 141 7.39 7.66 -5.41
C SER A 141 5.96 7.69 -4.85
N ASN A 142 5.66 8.65 -3.99
CA ASN A 142 4.28 8.90 -3.59
C ASN A 142 3.45 9.46 -4.75
N GLY A 143 4.09 10.16 -5.70
CA GLY A 143 3.46 10.69 -6.89
C GLY A 143 2.83 9.62 -7.77
N ASP A 144 3.49 8.47 -7.93
CA ASP A 144 2.95 7.35 -8.72
C ASP A 144 1.64 6.84 -8.12
N THR A 145 1.59 6.66 -6.80
CA THR A 145 0.37 6.23 -6.12
C THR A 145 -0.72 7.30 -6.13
N TYR A 146 -0.35 8.57 -5.99
CA TYR A 146 -1.29 9.68 -6.12
C TYR A 146 -1.94 9.70 -7.51
N LEU A 147 -1.16 9.51 -8.59
CA LEU A 147 -1.69 9.41 -9.96
C LEU A 147 -2.65 8.23 -10.12
N LEU A 148 -2.40 7.07 -9.48
CA LEU A 148 -3.35 5.95 -9.48
C LEU A 148 -4.70 6.35 -8.88
N GLY A 149 -4.70 7.03 -7.73
CA GLY A 149 -5.92 7.54 -7.11
C GLY A 149 -6.66 8.55 -8.00
N ARG A 150 -5.93 9.44 -8.68
CA ARG A 150 -6.50 10.42 -9.62
C ARG A 150 -7.10 9.72 -10.86
N ILE A 151 -6.42 8.69 -11.40
CA ILE A 151 -6.96 7.86 -12.50
C ILE A 151 -8.29 7.22 -12.08
N VAL A 152 -8.32 6.56 -10.92
CA VAL A 152 -9.53 5.92 -10.41
C VAL A 152 -10.66 6.94 -10.23
N SER A 153 -10.40 8.07 -9.56
CA SER A 153 -11.41 9.13 -9.39
C SER A 153 -11.97 9.62 -10.73
N LYS A 154 -11.11 9.81 -11.72
CA LYS A 154 -11.51 10.32 -13.05
C LYS A 154 -12.39 9.32 -13.81
N VAL A 155 -12.01 8.03 -13.85
CA VAL A 155 -12.76 7.04 -14.63
C VAL A 155 -14.09 6.64 -13.99
N TYR A 156 -14.22 6.80 -12.68
CA TYR A 156 -15.51 6.63 -11.98
C TYR A 156 -16.33 7.93 -11.92
N ASN A 157 -15.71 9.08 -12.18
CA ASN A 157 -16.26 10.40 -11.93
C ASN A 157 -16.77 10.54 -10.49
N GLU A 158 -15.97 10.07 -9.53
CA GLU A 158 -16.35 10.00 -8.12
C GLU A 158 -15.12 10.19 -7.21
N SER A 159 -15.36 10.62 -5.96
CA SER A 159 -14.34 10.73 -4.94
C SER A 159 -13.66 9.37 -4.66
N PHE A 160 -12.32 9.35 -4.67
CA PHE A 160 -11.55 8.15 -4.35
C PHE A 160 -11.90 7.59 -2.96
N LEU A 161 -12.04 8.46 -1.95
CA LEU A 161 -12.42 8.05 -0.61
C LEU A 161 -13.80 7.39 -0.59
N LYS A 162 -14.78 7.98 -1.28
CA LYS A 162 -16.14 7.41 -1.35
C LYS A 162 -16.12 6.03 -2.00
N LEU A 163 -15.39 5.86 -3.10
CA LEU A 163 -15.22 4.55 -3.74
C LEU A 163 -14.57 3.54 -2.79
N CYS A 164 -13.52 3.92 -2.07
CA CYS A 164 -12.89 3.05 -1.08
C CYS A 164 -13.84 2.72 0.08
N VAL A 165 -14.66 3.66 0.56
CA VAL A 165 -15.65 3.41 1.60
C VAL A 165 -16.65 2.35 1.13
N GLU A 166 -17.22 2.52 -0.04
CA GLU A 166 -18.27 1.63 -0.56
C GLU A 166 -17.75 0.24 -0.96
N LYS A 167 -16.55 0.20 -1.58
CA LYS A 167 -16.03 -1.03 -2.21
C LYS A 167 -15.01 -1.78 -1.34
N ILE A 168 -14.38 -1.11 -0.38
CA ILE A 168 -13.33 -1.69 0.45
C ILE A 168 -13.69 -1.62 1.94
N PHE A 169 -13.84 -0.41 2.49
CA PHE A 169 -13.88 -0.24 3.94
C PHE A 169 -15.14 -0.84 4.57
N LEU A 170 -16.33 -0.53 4.05
CA LEU A 170 -17.56 -1.13 4.55
C LEU A 170 -17.61 -2.65 4.34
N PRO A 171 -17.27 -3.20 3.14
CA PRO A 171 -17.18 -4.65 2.96
C PRO A 171 -16.18 -5.36 3.88
N LEU A 172 -15.09 -4.71 4.26
CA LEU A 172 -14.13 -5.21 5.24
C LEU A 172 -14.51 -4.88 6.68
N GLU A 173 -15.71 -4.35 6.93
CA GLU A 173 -16.17 -3.93 8.25
C GLU A 173 -15.27 -2.85 8.91
N ILE A 174 -14.56 -2.10 8.10
CA ILE A 174 -13.86 -0.89 8.51
C ILE A 174 -14.87 0.26 8.43
N GLY A 175 -14.85 1.15 9.42
CA GLY A 175 -15.67 2.37 9.38
C GLY A 175 -15.22 3.32 8.27
N VAL A 176 -15.75 4.53 8.28
CA VAL A 176 -15.26 5.59 7.37
C VAL A 176 -13.97 6.18 7.95
N PRO A 177 -12.80 5.87 7.38
CA PRO A 177 -11.54 6.34 7.93
C PRO A 177 -11.25 7.79 7.53
N ILE A 178 -10.33 8.43 8.23
CA ILE A 178 -9.71 9.67 7.79
C ILE A 178 -8.66 9.32 6.73
N TRP A 179 -8.70 10.01 5.59
CA TRP A 179 -7.65 9.96 4.58
C TRP A 179 -7.28 11.37 4.16
N GLY A 180 -6.00 11.74 4.25
CA GLY A 180 -5.52 13.07 3.90
C GLY A 180 -5.75 13.40 2.42
N VAL A 181 -5.99 14.68 2.16
CA VAL A 181 -6.28 15.19 0.81
C VAL A 181 -5.25 16.25 0.38
N ASP A 182 -5.18 16.48 -0.91
CA ASP A 182 -4.45 17.60 -1.51
C ASP A 182 -5.26 18.90 -1.39
N PRO A 183 -4.71 20.06 -1.85
CA PRO A 183 -5.42 21.35 -1.79
C PRO A 183 -6.77 21.38 -2.54
N ASP A 184 -6.95 20.53 -3.54
CA ASP A 184 -8.18 20.42 -4.33
C ASP A 184 -9.18 19.40 -3.78
N GLY A 185 -8.85 18.73 -2.66
CA GLY A 185 -9.70 17.74 -1.99
C GLY A 185 -9.57 16.31 -2.49
N TYR A 186 -8.59 15.99 -3.35
CA TYR A 186 -8.32 14.61 -3.77
C TYR A 186 -7.43 13.88 -2.78
N CYS A 187 -7.72 12.60 -2.50
CA CYS A 187 -6.93 11.78 -1.60
C CYS A 187 -5.45 11.72 -2.01
N ILE A 188 -4.58 11.79 -1.01
CA ILE A 188 -3.12 11.60 -1.19
C ILE A 188 -2.81 10.17 -1.67
N CYS A 189 -3.64 9.20 -1.31
CA CYS A 189 -3.53 7.78 -1.71
C CYS A 189 -2.26 7.07 -1.24
N ALA A 190 -1.14 7.74 -1.22
CA ALA A 190 0.19 7.21 -0.91
C ALA A 190 0.53 7.18 0.58
N SER A 191 -0.21 7.93 1.39
CA SER A 191 -0.05 8.09 2.84
C SER A 191 -1.30 8.72 3.45
N ASP A 192 -1.25 9.04 4.74
CA ASP A 192 -2.25 9.82 5.46
C ASP A 192 -3.63 9.14 5.58
N LEU A 193 -3.68 7.82 5.44
CA LEU A 193 -4.80 6.98 5.84
C LEU A 193 -4.63 6.61 7.33
N PHE A 194 -5.70 6.76 8.11
CA PHE A 194 -5.67 6.48 9.54
C PHE A 194 -6.49 5.24 9.87
N LEU A 195 -5.82 4.19 10.32
CA LEU A 195 -6.42 2.92 10.72
C LEU A 195 -5.82 2.42 12.02
N ASN A 196 -6.53 1.52 12.72
CA ASN A 196 -5.99 0.71 13.80
C ASN A 196 -5.42 -0.62 13.24
N VAL A 197 -4.72 -1.37 14.10
CA VAL A 197 -4.04 -2.60 13.70
C VAL A 197 -4.97 -3.69 13.18
N GLU A 198 -6.18 -3.80 13.72
CA GLU A 198 -7.17 -4.78 13.27
C GLU A 198 -7.70 -4.43 11.88
N GLU A 199 -7.91 -3.15 11.61
CA GLU A 199 -8.33 -2.66 10.30
C GLU A 199 -7.26 -2.88 9.24
N MET A 200 -5.97 -2.66 9.58
CA MET A 200 -4.84 -3.04 8.74
C MET A 200 -4.82 -4.56 8.47
N ASN A 201 -5.07 -5.36 9.50
CA ASN A 201 -5.03 -6.82 9.41
C ASN A 201 -6.13 -7.40 8.50
N ARG A 202 -7.27 -6.72 8.38
CA ARG A 202 -8.36 -7.13 7.47
C ARG A 202 -7.95 -7.09 5.99
N LEU A 203 -7.06 -6.16 5.60
CA LEU A 203 -6.42 -6.20 4.29
C LEU A 203 -5.62 -7.51 4.13
N GLY A 204 -4.84 -7.87 5.15
CA GLY A 204 -4.07 -9.12 5.14
C GLY A 204 -4.96 -10.36 5.02
N ILE A 205 -6.06 -10.43 5.78
CA ILE A 205 -7.02 -11.54 5.69
C ILE A 205 -7.64 -11.61 4.27
N LEU A 206 -8.02 -10.49 3.68
CA LEU A 206 -8.54 -10.42 2.32
C LEU A 206 -7.57 -11.03 1.30
N PHE A 207 -6.31 -10.62 1.36
CA PHE A 207 -5.29 -11.09 0.44
C PHE A 207 -4.90 -12.55 0.71
N LEU A 208 -4.87 -12.97 1.97
CA LEU A 208 -4.66 -14.37 2.34
C LEU A 208 -5.78 -15.28 1.81
N ASN A 209 -7.01 -14.78 1.73
CA ASN A 209 -8.19 -15.45 1.18
C ASN A 209 -8.40 -15.16 -0.31
N GLU A 210 -7.34 -14.83 -1.05
CA GLU A 210 -7.41 -14.67 -2.51
C GLU A 210 -8.50 -13.69 -2.96
N GLY A 211 -8.67 -12.58 -2.23
CA GLY A 211 -9.63 -11.52 -2.54
C GLY A 211 -11.07 -11.75 -2.04
N VAL A 212 -11.26 -12.72 -1.15
CA VAL A 212 -12.55 -12.98 -0.50
C VAL A 212 -12.50 -12.59 0.98
N TYR A 213 -13.49 -11.87 1.46
CA TYR A 213 -13.65 -11.56 2.88
C TYR A 213 -15.04 -11.96 3.35
N LYS A 214 -15.12 -12.83 4.37
CA LYS A 214 -16.38 -13.38 4.93
C LYS A 214 -17.35 -13.87 3.84
N GLY A 215 -16.83 -14.63 2.87
CA GLY A 215 -17.61 -15.21 1.76
C GLY A 215 -17.94 -14.22 0.62
N LYS A 216 -17.62 -12.94 0.75
CA LYS A 216 -17.82 -11.94 -0.30
C LYS A 216 -16.52 -11.68 -1.07
N ARG A 217 -16.57 -11.81 -2.41
CA ARG A 217 -15.45 -11.41 -3.26
C ARG A 217 -15.38 -9.90 -3.35
N ILE A 218 -14.21 -9.35 -3.04
CA ILE A 218 -13.92 -7.91 -3.08
C ILE A 218 -13.07 -7.57 -4.30
N VAL A 219 -12.11 -8.43 -4.63
CA VAL A 219 -11.22 -8.31 -5.79
C VAL A 219 -10.95 -9.70 -6.36
N SER A 220 -10.58 -9.80 -7.63
CA SER A 220 -10.27 -11.08 -8.29
C SER A 220 -9.07 -11.78 -7.64
N LYS A 221 -9.08 -13.10 -7.71
CA LYS A 221 -7.94 -13.93 -7.31
C LYS A 221 -6.70 -13.59 -8.14
N GLU A 222 -6.90 -13.39 -9.42
CA GLU A 222 -5.85 -13.05 -10.38
C GLU A 222 -5.10 -11.78 -10.00
N TYR A 223 -5.81 -10.75 -9.54
CA TYR A 223 -5.18 -9.52 -9.05
C TYR A 223 -4.35 -9.77 -7.78
N VAL A 224 -4.88 -10.54 -6.82
CA VAL A 224 -4.16 -10.91 -5.60
C VAL A 224 -2.89 -11.71 -5.92
N GLU A 225 -2.98 -12.67 -6.85
CA GLU A 225 -1.81 -13.44 -7.30
C GLU A 225 -0.74 -12.55 -7.95
N MET A 226 -1.14 -11.54 -8.71
CA MET A 226 -0.19 -10.58 -9.28
C MET A 226 0.50 -9.76 -8.19
N CYS A 227 -0.19 -9.37 -7.12
CA CYS A 227 0.41 -8.66 -5.99
C CYS A 227 1.42 -9.50 -5.21
N SER A 228 1.32 -10.84 -5.28
CA SER A 228 2.20 -11.78 -4.58
C SER A 228 3.40 -12.25 -5.39
N LYS A 229 3.55 -11.79 -6.64
CA LYS A 229 4.62 -12.18 -7.56
C LYS A 229 5.45 -10.97 -7.92
N GLU A 230 6.77 -11.09 -7.89
CA GLU A 230 7.68 -10.03 -8.31
C GLU A 230 7.30 -9.47 -9.68
N GLN A 231 7.15 -8.16 -9.76
CA GLN A 231 6.92 -7.43 -11.02
C GLN A 231 8.12 -6.56 -11.39
N ILE A 232 8.87 -6.09 -10.39
CA ILE A 232 10.07 -5.30 -10.61
C ILE A 232 11.12 -5.58 -9.53
N HIS A 233 12.36 -5.71 -9.97
CA HIS A 233 13.50 -5.87 -9.07
C HIS A 233 13.91 -4.52 -8.49
N THR A 234 14.22 -4.50 -7.17
CA THR A 234 14.70 -3.31 -6.48
C THR A 234 16.09 -3.53 -5.92
N THR A 235 16.84 -2.46 -5.70
CA THR A 235 18.13 -2.50 -5.03
C THR A 235 17.93 -2.28 -3.52
N GLY A 236 17.90 -3.34 -2.72
CA GLY A 236 18.01 -3.26 -1.26
C GLY A 236 16.85 -3.84 -0.44
N TRP A 237 15.63 -3.34 -0.54
CA TRP A 237 14.52 -3.69 0.37
C TRP A 237 13.70 -4.93 -0.01
N GLY A 238 14.13 -5.68 -1.02
CA GLY A 238 13.36 -6.77 -1.62
C GLY A 238 12.66 -6.31 -2.90
N ASN A 239 12.05 -7.24 -3.60
CA ASN A 239 11.35 -6.96 -4.84
C ASN A 239 9.97 -6.32 -4.57
N TYR A 240 9.37 -5.73 -5.59
CA TYR A 240 8.13 -4.96 -5.47
C TYR A 240 7.08 -5.44 -6.48
N SER A 241 5.83 -5.40 -6.07
CA SER A 241 4.71 -5.76 -6.92
C SER A 241 3.44 -5.02 -6.51
N ASN A 242 2.87 -4.26 -7.44
CA ASN A 242 1.55 -3.65 -7.29
C ASN A 242 1.31 -3.01 -5.91
N GLN A 243 2.25 -2.18 -5.45
CA GLN A 243 2.23 -1.47 -4.16
C GLN A 243 2.41 -2.37 -2.92
N PHE A 244 3.03 -3.55 -3.10
CA PHE A 244 3.48 -4.44 -2.02
C PHE A 244 4.97 -4.73 -2.14
N TRP A 245 5.64 -4.90 -1.01
CA TRP A 245 7.00 -5.39 -0.93
C TRP A 245 7.02 -6.90 -0.80
N MET A 246 7.88 -7.58 -1.55
CA MET A 246 8.14 -9.01 -1.33
C MET A 246 8.95 -9.18 -0.05
N THR A 247 8.73 -10.26 0.68
CA THR A 247 9.61 -10.59 1.80
C THR A 247 10.93 -11.16 1.28
N PRO A 248 12.07 -10.82 1.90
CA PRO A 248 13.39 -11.28 1.43
C PRO A 248 13.51 -12.80 1.32
N GLU A 249 12.81 -13.53 2.17
CA GLU A 249 12.82 -14.98 2.25
C GLU A 249 11.95 -15.65 1.15
N GLY A 250 11.24 -14.86 0.33
CA GLY A 250 10.36 -15.39 -0.71
C GLY A 250 9.11 -16.09 -0.18
N GLU A 251 8.80 -15.96 1.11
CA GLU A 251 7.70 -16.68 1.77
C GLU A 251 6.37 -15.96 1.70
N GLY A 252 6.38 -14.69 1.30
CA GLY A 252 5.20 -13.84 1.23
C GLY A 252 5.51 -12.42 0.78
N TYR A 253 4.61 -11.53 1.13
CA TYR A 253 4.69 -10.11 0.78
C TYR A 253 4.09 -9.27 1.90
N ARG A 254 4.29 -7.96 1.85
CA ARG A 254 3.84 -7.06 2.91
C ARG A 254 3.40 -5.70 2.40
N ALA A 255 2.41 -5.12 3.05
CA ALA A 255 2.10 -3.71 3.03
C ALA A 255 2.95 -3.03 4.10
N ASP A 256 3.73 -2.00 3.73
CA ASP A 256 4.76 -1.41 4.58
C ASP A 256 4.60 0.11 4.67
N GLY A 257 4.56 0.62 5.89
CA GLY A 257 4.49 2.04 6.19
C GLY A 257 5.57 2.48 7.17
N ALA A 258 5.99 3.72 7.06
CA ALA A 258 6.96 4.33 7.96
C ALA A 258 6.61 4.09 9.44
N HIS A 259 7.61 4.12 10.28
CA HIS A 259 7.49 3.87 11.73
C HIS A 259 7.03 2.43 12.08
N GLY A 260 7.10 1.49 11.13
CA GLY A 260 6.73 0.09 11.36
C GLY A 260 5.22 -0.16 11.41
N GLN A 261 4.47 0.51 10.55
CA GLN A 261 3.06 0.23 10.29
C GLN A 261 2.97 -0.84 9.21
N ILE A 262 3.04 -2.11 9.58
CA ILE A 262 3.26 -3.20 8.61
C ILE A 262 2.17 -4.26 8.73
N THR A 263 1.77 -4.81 7.57
CA THR A 263 0.97 -6.04 7.46
C THR A 263 1.73 -7.04 6.61
N PHE A 264 2.17 -8.13 7.21
CA PHE A 264 2.75 -9.29 6.54
C PHE A 264 1.66 -10.25 6.09
N ILE A 265 1.83 -10.85 4.92
CA ILE A 265 0.93 -11.85 4.35
C ILE A 265 1.79 -13.05 3.95
N TRP A 266 1.58 -14.19 4.61
CA TRP A 266 2.32 -15.44 4.40
C TRP A 266 1.39 -16.58 3.96
N PRO A 267 1.08 -16.70 2.67
CA PRO A 267 0.16 -17.71 2.17
C PRO A 267 0.58 -19.15 2.52
N LYS A 268 1.90 -19.42 2.48
CA LYS A 268 2.49 -20.72 2.82
C LYS A 268 2.11 -21.20 4.22
N TYR A 269 2.04 -20.26 5.18
CA TYR A 269 1.73 -20.58 6.58
C TYR A 269 0.26 -20.36 6.93
N ASN A 270 -0.55 -19.91 5.99
CA ASN A 270 -1.94 -19.50 6.24
C ASN A 270 -2.01 -18.42 7.33
N LEU A 271 -1.15 -17.39 7.28
CA LEU A 271 -1.05 -16.34 8.30
C LEU A 271 -0.96 -14.95 7.68
N THR A 272 -1.53 -14.00 8.39
CA THR A 272 -1.28 -12.57 8.24
C THR A 272 -1.04 -11.93 9.60
N PHE A 273 -0.06 -11.06 9.66
CA PHE A 273 0.35 -10.38 10.89
C PHE A 273 0.48 -8.89 10.66
N SER A 274 -0.24 -8.11 11.45
CA SER A 274 -0.15 -6.65 11.43
C SER A 274 0.43 -6.13 12.74
N ILE A 275 1.27 -5.10 12.64
CA ILE A 275 1.90 -4.44 13.77
C ILE A 275 1.86 -2.93 13.57
N GLN A 276 1.62 -2.20 14.67
CA GLN A 276 1.80 -0.75 14.76
C GLN A 276 2.86 -0.43 15.80
N ARG A 277 3.80 0.44 15.43
CA ARG A 277 4.93 0.84 16.27
C ARG A 277 5.04 2.35 16.36
N LEU A 278 5.78 2.81 17.37
CA LEU A 278 6.05 4.23 17.58
C LEU A 278 7.36 4.71 16.95
N GLU A 279 8.27 3.81 16.63
CA GLU A 279 9.64 4.14 16.21
C GLU A 279 9.94 3.73 14.78
N ASP A 280 10.73 4.58 14.10
CA ASP A 280 11.19 4.39 12.73
C ASP A 280 12.57 3.70 12.66
N THR A 281 13.39 3.91 13.69
CA THR A 281 14.83 3.67 13.64
C THR A 281 15.26 2.23 13.90
N ARG A 282 14.37 1.32 14.29
CA ARG A 282 14.69 -0.05 14.71
C ARG A 282 13.92 -1.11 13.92
N LEU A 283 13.61 -0.81 12.65
CA LEU A 283 12.84 -1.73 11.79
C LEU A 283 13.62 -3.03 11.54
N ASP A 284 14.91 -2.94 11.18
CA ASP A 284 15.74 -4.12 10.89
C ASP A 284 15.86 -5.04 12.09
N GLU A 285 15.93 -4.46 13.29
CA GLU A 285 15.95 -5.22 14.55
C GLU A 285 14.63 -5.96 14.77
N MET A 286 13.50 -5.29 14.58
CA MET A 286 12.18 -5.92 14.64
C MET A 286 12.04 -7.06 13.63
N LEU A 287 12.49 -6.88 12.40
CA LEU A 287 12.47 -7.92 11.36
C LEU A 287 13.37 -9.10 11.77
N THR A 288 14.52 -8.84 12.38
CA THR A 288 15.42 -9.87 12.91
C THR A 288 14.75 -10.68 14.02
N ILE A 289 14.14 -10.01 14.99
CA ILE A 289 13.41 -10.65 16.09
C ILE A 289 12.24 -11.47 15.54
N LEU A 290 11.48 -10.93 14.56
CA LEU A 290 10.37 -11.63 13.93
C LEU A 290 10.85 -12.92 13.23
N ARG A 291 11.99 -12.85 12.54
CA ARG A 291 12.60 -14.03 11.91
C ARG A 291 12.99 -15.07 12.93
N GLU A 292 13.71 -14.70 13.98
CA GLU A 292 14.25 -15.62 14.98
C GLU A 292 13.17 -16.22 15.89
N GLU A 293 12.19 -15.41 16.33
CA GLU A 293 11.17 -15.87 17.26
C GLU A 293 9.96 -16.51 16.58
N VAL A 294 9.71 -16.19 15.32
CA VAL A 294 8.52 -16.67 14.62
C VAL A 294 8.87 -17.46 13.37
N LEU A 295 9.41 -16.82 12.32
CA LEU A 295 9.51 -17.44 11.00
C LEU A 295 10.41 -18.69 10.97
N SER A 296 11.51 -18.72 11.73
CA SER A 296 12.39 -19.87 11.84
C SER A 296 11.78 -21.07 12.56
N LYS A 297 10.61 -20.89 13.19
CA LYS A 297 9.90 -21.91 13.99
C LYS A 297 8.56 -22.30 13.35
N LEU A 298 8.22 -21.75 12.17
CA LEU A 298 7.07 -22.12 11.33
C LEU A 298 7.43 -23.23 10.35
#